data_343e0a453801385a5cad8f98a08f9341
#
_entry.id   343e0a453801385a5cad8f98a08f9341
#
_cell.length_a   1.000
_cell.length_b   1.000
_cell.length_c   1.000
_cell.angle_alpha   90.00
_cell.angle_beta   90.00
_cell.angle_gamma   90.00
#
_symmetry.space_group_name_H-M   'P 1'
#
loop_
_entity.id
_entity.type
_entity.pdbx_description
1 polymer ?
#
loop_
_entity_poly.entity_id
_entity_poly.type
_entity_poly.pdbx_seq_one_letter_code
_entity_poly.pdbx_strand_id
1 'polypeptide(L)'
;MSESKNESSPKKLLFSSLLFSSAARAAGEDHGRGPYVQADLAYAYEHITHDYPEPTGANQGKKISTVSDYFRNIRTHSIHPRVSVGYDFGGWRIAADYARYRKWNNNKYSVNIKELERKNSKTSGGDQLNIKYQKTEHQENGTFHAVSSLGLSTVYDFRVNDKFKPYIGVRVGYGHVRHGIDSTKKTKNTLTAYHGAGTKPTYYDDIDPGKNQKNTYRQNRSSRRLGFGAMAGVGIDVAPGLTLDAGYRYHYWGRLENTRFKTHEASLGVRYRF
;
A
#
# COMPACT_ATOMS: atom_id res chain seq x y z
N MET A 1 12.54 -42.96 -33.61
CA MET A 1 12.02 -41.74 -34.19
C MET A 1 10.52 -41.76 -34.04
N SER A 2 10.00 -41.07 -33.05
CA SER A 2 8.58 -40.81 -32.86
C SER A 2 8.47 -39.53 -32.06
N GLU A 3 8.12 -38.44 -32.74
CA GLU A 3 7.87 -37.13 -32.17
C GLU A 3 6.52 -37.14 -31.46
N SER A 4 6.53 -36.87 -30.16
CA SER A 4 5.33 -36.60 -29.39
C SER A 4 5.08 -35.09 -29.40
N LYS A 5 4.12 -34.63 -30.19
CA LYS A 5 3.54 -33.31 -30.16
C LYS A 5 2.71 -33.12 -28.89
N ASN A 6 3.15 -32.22 -28.04
CA ASN A 6 2.42 -31.79 -26.86
C ASN A 6 1.51 -30.62 -27.26
N GLU A 7 0.24 -30.88 -27.52
CA GLU A 7 -0.81 -29.89 -27.73
C GLU A 7 -1.26 -29.31 -26.39
N SER A 8 -0.87 -28.08 -26.11
CA SER A 8 -1.43 -27.29 -25.02
C SER A 8 -2.82 -26.75 -25.40
N SER A 9 -3.84 -27.39 -24.90
CA SER A 9 -5.22 -26.93 -25.00
C SER A 9 -5.44 -25.63 -24.20
N PRO A 10 -5.97 -24.55 -24.79
CA PRO A 10 -6.34 -23.36 -24.06
C PRO A 10 -7.60 -23.64 -23.22
N LYS A 11 -7.48 -23.56 -21.90
CA LYS A 11 -8.63 -23.60 -20.99
C LYS A 11 -9.51 -22.38 -21.28
N LYS A 12 -10.54 -22.56 -22.06
CA LYS A 12 -11.63 -21.61 -22.26
C LYS A 12 -12.28 -21.35 -20.91
N LEU A 13 -12.15 -20.12 -20.41
CA LEU A 13 -12.97 -19.60 -19.31
C LEU A 13 -14.41 -19.49 -19.84
N LEU A 14 -15.19 -20.53 -19.62
CA LEU A 14 -16.64 -20.48 -19.69
C LEU A 14 -17.12 -19.70 -18.45
N PHE A 15 -17.16 -18.38 -18.55
CA PHE A 15 -18.00 -17.56 -17.69
C PHE A 15 -19.44 -17.90 -18.06
N SER A 16 -20.08 -18.69 -17.21
CA SER A 16 -21.43 -19.14 -17.39
C SER A 16 -22.38 -17.93 -17.41
N SER A 17 -22.94 -17.69 -18.60
CA SER A 17 -24.03 -16.78 -18.89
C SER A 17 -25.37 -17.15 -18.20
N LEU A 18 -25.34 -18.00 -17.19
CA LEU A 18 -26.51 -18.62 -16.54
C LEU A 18 -27.10 -17.85 -15.37
N LEU A 19 -26.52 -16.70 -14.97
CA LEU A 19 -27.05 -15.89 -13.88
C LEU A 19 -27.91 -14.69 -14.32
N PHE A 20 -28.03 -14.43 -15.61
CA PHE A 20 -28.76 -13.25 -16.12
C PHE A 20 -30.19 -13.52 -16.57
N SER A 21 -30.65 -14.75 -16.66
CA SER A 21 -31.94 -15.03 -17.28
C SER A 21 -33.13 -15.19 -16.31
N SER A 22 -32.91 -15.25 -15.01
CA SER A 22 -34.01 -15.42 -14.04
C SER A 22 -34.43 -14.14 -13.28
N ALA A 23 -33.66 -13.06 -13.39
CA ALA A 23 -33.96 -11.80 -12.73
C ALA A 23 -34.83 -10.82 -13.56
N ALA A 24 -35.04 -11.12 -14.83
CA ALA A 24 -35.75 -10.21 -15.75
C ALA A 24 -37.28 -10.21 -15.63
N ARG A 25 -37.86 -10.89 -14.66
CA ARG A 25 -39.32 -11.08 -14.59
C ARG A 25 -40.04 -10.55 -13.35
N ALA A 26 -39.40 -9.67 -12.58
CA ALA A 26 -40.02 -9.00 -11.45
C ALA A 26 -40.00 -7.47 -11.59
N ALA A 27 -40.17 -6.96 -12.81
CA ALA A 27 -40.45 -5.54 -13.04
C ALA A 27 -41.97 -5.28 -12.88
N GLY A 28 -42.48 -5.50 -11.70
CA GLY A 28 -43.72 -4.88 -11.24
C GLY A 28 -43.34 -3.52 -10.65
N GLU A 29 -44.17 -2.51 -10.86
CA GLU A 29 -44.09 -1.13 -10.39
C GLU A 29 -43.76 -0.99 -8.88
N ASP A 30 -42.51 -1.31 -8.50
CA ASP A 30 -42.06 -1.16 -7.12
C ASP A 30 -41.09 0.03 -7.05
N HIS A 31 -41.59 1.09 -6.42
CA HIS A 31 -40.97 2.40 -6.26
C HIS A 31 -39.48 2.35 -5.80
N GLY A 32 -38.59 2.02 -6.71
CA GLY A 32 -37.15 2.21 -6.49
C GLY A 32 -36.49 1.18 -5.59
N ARG A 33 -37.09 0.04 -5.31
CA ARG A 33 -36.54 -1.06 -4.52
C ARG A 33 -36.13 -2.23 -5.40
N GLY A 34 -35.08 -2.95 -5.03
CA GLY A 34 -34.68 -4.14 -5.75
C GLY A 34 -33.21 -4.52 -5.60
N PRO A 35 -32.86 -5.71 -6.08
CA PRO A 35 -31.45 -6.11 -6.16
C PRO A 35 -30.70 -5.27 -7.19
N TYR A 36 -29.42 -5.06 -6.96
CA TYR A 36 -28.57 -4.33 -7.88
C TYR A 36 -27.16 -4.93 -7.97
N VAL A 37 -26.52 -4.64 -9.08
CA VAL A 37 -25.08 -4.85 -9.29
C VAL A 37 -24.43 -3.51 -9.57
N GLN A 38 -23.18 -3.35 -9.14
CA GLN A 38 -22.42 -2.15 -9.37
C GLN A 38 -20.99 -2.50 -9.73
N ALA A 39 -20.44 -1.83 -10.73
CA ALA A 39 -19.04 -1.91 -11.11
C ALA A 39 -18.42 -0.52 -11.04
N ASP A 40 -17.32 -0.41 -10.32
CA ASP A 40 -16.59 0.84 -10.11
C ASP A 40 -15.15 0.71 -10.58
N LEU A 41 -14.62 1.82 -11.08
CA LEU A 41 -13.19 2.05 -11.19
C LEU A 41 -12.79 3.02 -10.09
N ALA A 42 -11.97 2.56 -9.15
CA ALA A 42 -11.53 3.34 -8.01
C ALA A 42 -10.08 3.77 -8.18
N TYR A 43 -9.82 5.06 -7.95
CA TYR A 43 -8.49 5.62 -7.76
C TYR A 43 -8.21 5.72 -6.28
N ALA A 44 -7.28 4.91 -5.80
CA ALA A 44 -6.89 4.88 -4.40
C ALA A 44 -5.62 5.69 -4.17
N TYR A 45 -5.65 6.54 -3.15
CA TYR A 45 -4.52 7.13 -2.51
C TYR A 45 -4.27 6.41 -1.18
N GLU A 46 -3.15 5.74 -1.10
CA GLU A 46 -2.79 4.90 0.04
C GLU A 46 -1.76 5.63 0.90
N HIS A 47 -2.06 5.79 2.17
CA HIS A 47 -1.18 6.41 3.15
C HIS A 47 -0.75 5.39 4.20
N ILE A 48 0.55 5.14 4.27
CA ILE A 48 1.17 4.19 5.15
C ILE A 48 2.11 4.93 6.09
N THR A 49 1.86 4.84 7.37
CA THR A 49 2.72 5.40 8.41
C THR A 49 3.42 4.28 9.14
N HIS A 50 4.76 4.26 9.12
CA HIS A 50 5.56 3.37 9.95
C HIS A 50 5.85 4.01 11.29
N ASP A 51 5.45 3.34 12.38
CA ASP A 51 5.90 3.67 13.73
C ASP A 51 7.20 2.90 13.97
N TYR A 52 8.35 3.57 13.90
CA TYR A 52 9.62 2.97 14.31
C TYR A 52 9.69 2.94 15.83
N PRO A 53 10.16 1.83 16.43
CA PRO A 53 10.46 1.84 17.86
C PRO A 53 11.53 2.90 18.15
N GLU A 54 11.34 3.68 19.20
CA GLU A 54 12.36 4.61 19.66
C GLU A 54 13.64 3.86 20.03
N PRO A 55 14.83 4.43 19.74
CA PRO A 55 16.09 3.82 20.12
C PRO A 55 16.14 3.67 21.66
N THR A 56 16.32 2.44 22.14
CA THR A 56 16.44 2.13 23.56
C THR A 56 17.89 1.82 23.93
N GLY A 57 18.25 2.01 25.21
CA GLY A 57 19.58 1.70 25.75
C GLY A 57 20.65 2.72 25.37
N ALA A 58 21.88 2.27 25.08
CA ALA A 58 23.04 3.13 24.79
C ALA A 58 22.89 4.04 23.56
N ASN A 59 21.83 3.89 22.77
CA ASN A 59 21.51 4.70 21.61
C ASN A 59 20.37 5.71 21.86
N GLN A 60 19.88 5.81 23.08
CA GLN A 60 18.85 6.75 23.47
C GLN A 60 19.36 8.19 23.27
N GLY A 61 18.60 9.00 22.54
CA GLY A 61 18.98 10.41 22.24
C GLY A 61 19.98 10.60 21.11
N LYS A 62 20.54 9.55 20.50
CA LYS A 62 21.34 9.69 19.29
C LYS A 62 20.41 9.89 18.08
N LYS A 63 20.51 11.04 17.43
CA LYS A 63 19.90 11.22 16.10
C LYS A 63 20.50 10.18 15.18
N ILE A 64 19.76 9.12 14.92
CA ILE A 64 20.00 8.29 13.77
C ILE A 64 19.70 9.20 12.58
N SER A 65 20.75 9.66 11.91
CA SER A 65 20.63 10.38 10.65
C SER A 65 20.11 9.39 9.61
N THR A 66 18.84 9.11 9.69
CA THR A 66 18.17 8.27 8.74
C THR A 66 17.54 9.19 7.71
N VAL A 67 17.71 8.83 6.45
CA VAL A 67 16.78 9.19 5.38
C VAL A 67 15.36 8.70 5.74
N SER A 68 15.16 8.17 6.96
CA SER A 68 13.95 7.59 7.53
C SER A 68 12.80 8.56 7.68
N ASP A 69 13.04 9.85 7.84
CA ASP A 69 11.96 10.83 7.86
C ASP A 69 11.26 10.92 6.50
N TYR A 70 11.99 10.64 5.42
CA TYR A 70 11.43 10.57 4.07
C TYR A 70 10.55 9.32 3.87
N PHE A 71 10.85 8.22 4.55
CA PHE A 71 10.12 6.95 4.43
C PHE A 71 9.11 6.69 5.55
N ARG A 72 8.97 7.59 6.50
CA ARG A 72 7.98 7.48 7.58
C ARG A 72 6.54 7.50 7.05
N ASN A 73 6.32 8.25 5.98
CA ASN A 73 5.03 8.40 5.33
C ASN A 73 5.15 7.99 3.86
N ILE A 74 4.71 6.77 3.54
CA ILE A 74 4.68 6.29 2.17
C ILE A 74 3.33 6.62 1.59
N ARG A 75 3.36 7.28 0.43
CA ARG A 75 2.18 7.64 -0.34
C ARG A 75 2.26 6.91 -1.67
N THR A 76 1.25 6.14 -1.98
CA THR A 76 1.15 5.43 -3.25
C THR A 76 -0.22 5.63 -3.86
N HIS A 77 -0.31 5.44 -5.17
CA HIS A 77 -1.54 5.61 -5.92
C HIS A 77 -1.81 4.33 -6.71
N SER A 78 -3.05 3.87 -6.72
CA SER A 78 -3.44 2.73 -7.51
C SER A 78 -4.82 2.92 -8.11
N ILE A 79 -5.01 2.38 -9.32
CA ILE A 79 -6.32 2.26 -9.93
C ILE A 79 -6.71 0.79 -9.86
N HIS A 80 -7.90 0.52 -9.34
CA HIS A 80 -8.36 -0.85 -9.21
C HIS A 80 -9.87 -0.97 -9.47
N PRO A 81 -10.30 -2.09 -10.07
CA PRO A 81 -11.71 -2.39 -10.23
C PRO A 81 -12.32 -2.86 -8.91
N ARG A 82 -13.59 -2.54 -8.71
CA ARG A 82 -14.44 -3.04 -7.66
C ARG A 82 -15.77 -3.47 -8.22
N VAL A 83 -16.29 -4.56 -7.71
CA VAL A 83 -17.62 -5.06 -8.04
C VAL A 83 -18.43 -5.19 -6.76
N SER A 84 -19.71 -4.87 -6.83
CA SER A 84 -20.62 -4.94 -5.69
C SER A 84 -21.94 -5.55 -6.12
N VAL A 85 -22.54 -6.28 -5.20
CA VAL A 85 -23.90 -6.78 -5.31
C VAL A 85 -24.67 -6.36 -4.07
N GLY A 86 -25.90 -5.94 -4.22
CA GLY A 86 -26.65 -5.43 -3.08
C GLY A 86 -28.15 -5.39 -3.31
N TYR A 87 -28.84 -4.85 -2.33
CA TYR A 87 -30.27 -4.62 -2.36
C TYR A 87 -30.58 -3.17 -1.94
N ASP A 88 -31.40 -2.51 -2.76
CA ASP A 88 -31.90 -1.16 -2.51
C ASP A 88 -33.31 -1.25 -1.90
N PHE A 89 -33.47 -0.72 -0.71
CA PHE A 89 -34.73 -0.67 0.03
C PHE A 89 -35.50 0.65 -0.21
N GLY A 90 -35.01 1.48 -1.15
CA GLY A 90 -35.63 2.75 -1.52
C GLY A 90 -35.05 3.99 -0.83
N GLY A 91 -34.36 3.87 0.28
CA GLY A 91 -33.63 4.95 0.97
C GLY A 91 -32.39 4.41 1.64
N TRP A 92 -32.36 3.10 1.88
CA TRP A 92 -31.22 2.38 2.39
C TRP A 92 -30.76 1.32 1.40
N ARG A 93 -29.48 1.15 1.30
CA ARG A 93 -28.87 0.08 0.49
C ARG A 93 -27.90 -0.73 1.36
N ILE A 94 -27.91 -2.04 1.15
CA ILE A 94 -26.92 -2.95 1.70
C ILE A 94 -26.18 -3.59 0.54
N ALA A 95 -24.85 -3.62 0.57
CA ALA A 95 -24.06 -4.24 -0.46
C ALA A 95 -22.90 -5.05 0.09
N ALA A 96 -22.58 -6.14 -0.61
CA ALA A 96 -21.32 -6.83 -0.51
C ALA A 96 -20.43 -6.39 -1.67
N ASP A 97 -19.19 -6.05 -1.42
CA ASP A 97 -18.24 -5.62 -2.44
C ASP A 97 -16.93 -6.40 -2.39
N TYR A 98 -16.30 -6.53 -3.55
CA TYR A 98 -14.98 -7.08 -3.71
C TYR A 98 -14.11 -6.13 -4.51
N ALA A 99 -12.91 -5.83 -3.97
CA ALA A 99 -11.90 -5.01 -4.63
C ALA A 99 -10.55 -5.71 -4.61
N ARG A 100 -9.77 -5.52 -5.69
CA ARG A 100 -8.41 -6.04 -5.78
C ARG A 100 -7.47 -4.89 -6.09
N TYR A 101 -6.71 -4.48 -5.09
CA TYR A 101 -5.71 -3.41 -5.20
C TYR A 101 -4.49 -3.87 -5.98
N ARG A 102 -3.82 -2.94 -6.64
CA ARG A 102 -2.58 -3.22 -7.36
C ARG A 102 -1.44 -3.51 -6.41
N LYS A 103 -0.47 -4.26 -6.91
CA LYS A 103 0.83 -4.47 -6.28
C LYS A 103 1.59 -3.14 -6.22
N TRP A 104 2.19 -2.84 -5.07
CA TRP A 104 3.04 -1.68 -4.89
C TRP A 104 4.30 -2.04 -4.12
N ASN A 105 5.37 -1.28 -4.35
CA ASN A 105 6.68 -1.50 -3.75
C ASN A 105 6.96 -0.38 -2.75
N ASN A 106 7.55 -0.77 -1.64
CA ASN A 106 8.04 0.14 -0.62
C ASN A 106 9.53 -0.11 -0.40
N ASN A 107 10.36 0.84 -0.76
CA ASN A 107 11.80 0.74 -0.60
C ASN A 107 12.25 1.69 0.50
N LYS A 108 13.00 1.16 1.45
CA LYS A 108 13.62 1.94 2.52
C LYS A 108 15.12 1.84 2.42
N TYR A 109 15.79 2.94 2.63
CA TYR A 109 17.24 2.99 2.69
C TYR A 109 17.66 3.81 3.91
N SER A 110 18.56 3.26 4.72
CA SER A 110 19.12 3.96 5.88
C SER A 110 20.62 3.79 5.92
N VAL A 111 21.30 4.83 6.36
CA VAL A 111 22.74 4.82 6.58
C VAL A 111 23.00 5.21 8.02
N ASN A 112 23.74 4.39 8.73
CA ASN A 112 24.23 4.67 10.06
C ASN A 112 25.76 4.79 10.01
N ILE A 113 26.30 5.86 10.58
CA ILE A 113 27.73 6.12 10.66
C ILE A 113 28.11 6.17 12.14
N LYS A 114 28.96 5.25 12.56
CA LYS A 114 29.49 5.18 13.93
C LYS A 114 30.98 5.49 13.90
N GLU A 115 31.42 6.46 14.70
CA GLU A 115 32.84 6.68 14.94
C GLU A 115 33.43 5.52 15.72
N LEU A 116 34.49 4.91 15.18
CA LEU A 116 35.21 3.81 15.82
C LEU A 116 36.46 4.29 16.54
N GLU A 117 37.22 5.15 15.87
CA GLU A 117 38.55 5.55 16.35
C GLU A 117 38.86 6.95 15.85
N ARG A 118 39.53 7.73 16.70
CA ARG A 118 40.05 9.07 16.38
C ARG A 118 41.52 9.11 16.74
N LYS A 119 42.39 9.37 15.76
CA LYS A 119 43.82 9.47 15.94
C LYS A 119 44.35 10.81 15.44
N ASN A 120 45.09 11.51 16.31
CA ASN A 120 45.86 12.66 15.95
C ASN A 120 47.29 12.19 15.65
N SER A 121 47.80 12.57 14.51
CA SER A 121 49.19 12.26 14.09
C SER A 121 49.89 13.54 13.74
N LYS A 122 51.10 13.74 14.26
CA LYS A 122 51.98 14.87 13.85
C LYS A 122 52.82 14.37 12.71
N THR A 123 52.71 15.02 11.57
CA THR A 123 53.56 14.74 10.39
C THR A 123 54.40 15.99 10.08
N SER A 124 55.47 15.84 9.31
CA SER A 124 56.28 16.95 8.83
C SER A 124 55.49 18.01 8.04
N GLY A 125 54.29 17.71 7.59
CA GLY A 125 53.36 18.60 6.91
C GLY A 125 52.27 19.23 7.79
N GLY A 126 52.36 19.07 9.13
CA GLY A 126 51.38 19.58 10.10
C GLY A 126 50.61 18.48 10.83
N ASP A 127 49.68 18.92 11.67
CA ASP A 127 48.81 18.01 12.44
C ASP A 127 47.77 17.37 11.51
N GLN A 128 47.67 16.05 11.56
CA GLN A 128 46.70 15.27 10.81
C GLN A 128 45.76 14.56 11.79
N LEU A 129 44.45 14.76 11.60
CA LEU A 129 43.40 14.07 12.34
C LEU A 129 42.75 13.00 11.47
N ASN A 130 42.92 11.76 11.85
CA ASN A 130 42.32 10.60 11.19
C ASN A 130 41.15 10.08 12.00
N ILE A 131 39.97 10.04 11.41
CA ILE A 131 38.75 9.51 12.06
C ILE A 131 38.24 8.32 11.26
N LYS A 132 38.27 7.17 11.93
CA LYS A 132 37.75 5.92 11.37
C LYS A 132 36.27 5.76 11.75
N TYR A 133 35.43 5.52 10.76
CA TYR A 133 34.00 5.30 10.92
C TYR A 133 33.61 3.90 10.46
N GLN A 134 32.59 3.34 11.08
CA GLN A 134 31.86 2.20 10.58
C GLN A 134 30.57 2.71 9.91
N LYS A 135 30.46 2.52 8.63
CA LYS A 135 29.29 2.84 7.83
C LYS A 135 28.44 1.59 7.66
N THR A 136 27.21 1.63 8.15
CA THR A 136 26.22 0.57 7.97
C THR A 136 25.10 1.09 7.06
N GLU A 137 24.97 0.48 5.90
CA GLU A 137 23.87 0.74 4.97
C GLU A 137 22.84 -0.38 5.12
N HIS A 138 21.60 -0.01 5.33
CA HIS A 138 20.48 -0.91 5.42
C HIS A 138 19.47 -0.56 4.33
N GLN A 139 19.29 -1.47 3.38
CA GLN A 139 18.31 -1.36 2.32
C GLN A 139 17.22 -2.40 2.55
N GLU A 140 15.98 -1.96 2.61
CA GLU A 140 14.81 -2.81 2.74
C GLU A 140 13.86 -2.54 1.57
N ASN A 141 13.64 -3.56 0.76
CA ASN A 141 12.69 -3.51 -0.34
C ASN A 141 11.44 -4.29 0.07
N GLY A 142 10.38 -3.58 0.37
CA GLY A 142 9.07 -4.16 0.65
C GLY A 142 8.23 -4.26 -0.61
N THR A 143 7.71 -5.43 -0.91
CA THR A 143 6.75 -5.63 -2.00
C THR A 143 5.43 -6.07 -1.41
N PHE A 144 4.40 -5.24 -1.58
CA PHE A 144 3.03 -5.60 -1.22
C PHE A 144 2.33 -6.21 -2.43
N HIS A 145 2.01 -7.49 -2.32
CA HIS A 145 1.29 -8.22 -3.36
C HIS A 145 -0.20 -8.18 -3.05
N ALA A 146 -0.97 -7.77 -4.03
CA ALA A 146 -2.42 -7.90 -4.12
C ALA A 146 -3.15 -7.89 -2.77
N VAL A 147 -3.49 -6.71 -2.31
CA VAL A 147 -4.51 -6.58 -1.28
C VAL A 147 -5.84 -6.88 -1.92
N SER A 148 -6.51 -7.94 -1.50
CA SER A 148 -7.91 -8.15 -1.82
C SER A 148 -8.76 -7.77 -0.61
N SER A 149 -9.89 -7.15 -0.87
CA SER A 149 -10.82 -6.70 0.15
C SER A 149 -12.21 -7.21 -0.19
N LEU A 150 -12.79 -7.93 0.75
CA LEU A 150 -14.22 -8.26 0.75
C LEU A 150 -14.88 -7.36 1.78
N GLY A 151 -15.99 -6.70 1.46
CA GLY A 151 -16.64 -5.77 2.36
C GLY A 151 -18.14 -5.88 2.36
N LEU A 152 -18.72 -5.43 3.46
CA LEU A 152 -20.15 -5.17 3.61
C LEU A 152 -20.35 -3.68 3.90
N SER A 153 -21.28 -3.06 3.19
CA SER A 153 -21.60 -1.65 3.35
C SER A 153 -23.09 -1.44 3.53
N THR A 154 -23.40 -0.42 4.33
CA THR A 154 -24.75 0.13 4.46
C THR A 154 -24.68 1.58 4.04
N VAL A 155 -25.57 1.98 3.15
CA VAL A 155 -25.60 3.30 2.52
C VAL A 155 -27.00 3.89 2.66
N TYR A 156 -27.06 5.17 2.99
CA TYR A 156 -28.29 5.95 3.00
C TYR A 156 -28.30 6.95 1.84
N ASP A 157 -29.35 6.89 1.01
CA ASP A 157 -29.55 7.76 -0.14
C ASP A 157 -30.52 8.89 0.23
N PHE A 158 -30.04 10.14 0.10
CA PHE A 158 -30.86 11.32 0.25
C PHE A 158 -31.63 11.58 -1.05
N ARG A 159 -32.94 11.68 -0.97
CA ARG A 159 -33.77 12.04 -2.13
C ARG A 159 -33.86 13.57 -2.24
N VAL A 160 -32.97 14.15 -3.05
CA VAL A 160 -32.99 15.60 -3.33
C VAL A 160 -33.93 15.89 -4.50
N ASN A 161 -33.85 15.06 -5.54
CA ASN A 161 -34.75 15.08 -6.70
C ASN A 161 -34.79 13.69 -7.36
N ASP A 162 -35.56 13.53 -8.44
CA ASP A 162 -35.75 12.23 -9.10
C ASP A 162 -34.48 11.66 -9.73
N LYS A 163 -33.52 12.50 -10.08
CA LYS A 163 -32.31 12.08 -10.78
C LYS A 163 -31.06 12.08 -9.90
N PHE A 164 -30.99 13.00 -8.94
CA PHE A 164 -29.79 13.25 -8.16
C PHE A 164 -29.95 12.72 -6.74
N LYS A 165 -29.17 11.73 -6.38
CA LYS A 165 -29.23 10.99 -5.12
C LYS A 165 -27.88 11.03 -4.39
N PRO A 166 -27.60 12.09 -3.60
CA PRO A 166 -26.46 12.08 -2.71
C PRO A 166 -26.59 10.94 -1.70
N TYR A 167 -25.45 10.40 -1.26
CA TYR A 167 -25.45 9.34 -0.27
C TYR A 167 -24.30 9.43 0.72
N ILE A 168 -24.51 8.82 1.88
CA ILE A 168 -23.48 8.53 2.87
C ILE A 168 -23.58 7.06 3.26
N GLY A 169 -22.46 6.49 3.73
CA GLY A 169 -22.48 5.10 4.15
C GLY A 169 -21.28 4.71 4.99
N VAL A 170 -21.38 3.54 5.57
CA VAL A 170 -20.32 2.90 6.34
C VAL A 170 -20.02 1.53 5.76
N ARG A 171 -18.78 1.08 5.95
CA ARG A 171 -18.30 -0.19 5.42
C ARG A 171 -17.44 -0.91 6.45
N VAL A 172 -17.64 -2.21 6.55
CA VAL A 172 -16.72 -3.13 7.22
C VAL A 172 -16.05 -3.96 6.14
N GLY A 173 -14.73 -3.97 6.10
CA GLY A 173 -13.97 -4.68 5.09
C GLY A 173 -13.02 -5.70 5.70
N TYR A 174 -12.92 -6.87 5.09
CA TYR A 174 -11.92 -7.87 5.40
C TYR A 174 -10.85 -7.84 4.33
N GLY A 175 -9.66 -7.36 4.71
CA GLY A 175 -8.52 -7.22 3.82
C GLY A 175 -7.52 -8.37 4.00
N HIS A 176 -7.01 -8.89 2.88
CA HIS A 176 -5.92 -9.86 2.84
C HIS A 176 -4.72 -9.22 2.14
N VAL A 177 -3.63 -9.05 2.91
CA VAL A 177 -2.39 -8.44 2.44
C VAL A 177 -1.29 -9.48 2.43
N ARG A 178 -0.60 -9.61 1.31
CA ARG A 178 0.65 -10.38 1.20
C ARG A 178 1.78 -9.40 0.97
N HIS A 179 2.83 -9.46 1.79
CA HIS A 179 4.01 -8.66 1.58
C HIS A 179 5.27 -9.50 1.64
N GLY A 180 6.23 -9.18 0.77
CA GLY A 180 7.57 -9.69 0.78
C GLY A 180 8.52 -8.59 1.23
N ILE A 181 9.49 -8.92 2.06
CA ILE A 181 10.54 -7.99 2.50
C ILE A 181 11.87 -8.61 2.11
N ASP A 182 12.63 -7.90 1.30
CA ASP A 182 14.03 -8.19 1.01
C ASP A 182 14.88 -7.13 1.70
N SER A 183 15.66 -7.55 2.70
CA SER A 183 16.52 -6.67 3.48
C SER A 183 17.99 -7.00 3.22
N THR A 184 18.79 -5.99 2.94
CA THR A 184 20.23 -6.11 2.79
C THR A 184 20.90 -5.12 3.72
N LYS A 185 21.77 -5.63 4.61
CA LYS A 185 22.60 -4.84 5.50
C LYS A 185 24.05 -4.99 5.07
N LYS A 186 24.68 -3.88 4.71
CA LYS A 186 26.11 -3.81 4.36
C LYS A 186 26.81 -2.98 5.43
N THR A 187 27.93 -3.49 5.93
CA THR A 187 28.76 -2.77 6.90
C THR A 187 30.18 -2.71 6.35
N LYS A 188 30.75 -1.51 6.30
CA LYS A 188 32.15 -1.27 5.89
C LYS A 188 32.78 -0.21 6.78
N ASN A 189 34.12 -0.21 6.82
CA ASN A 189 34.89 0.79 7.54
C ASN A 189 35.40 1.85 6.55
N THR A 190 35.24 3.13 6.94
CA THR A 190 35.68 4.30 6.16
C THR A 190 36.60 5.15 7.02
N LEU A 191 37.49 5.90 6.39
CA LEU A 191 38.40 6.84 7.06
C LEU A 191 38.23 8.24 6.48
N THR A 192 38.18 9.23 7.37
CA THR A 192 38.28 10.64 7.00
C THR A 192 39.57 11.20 7.58
N ALA A 193 40.43 11.69 6.71
CA ALA A 193 41.68 12.33 7.09
C ALA A 193 41.57 13.86 6.92
N TYR A 194 41.77 14.60 7.98
CA TYR A 194 41.88 16.06 7.99
C TYR A 194 43.33 16.47 8.04
N HIS A 195 43.78 17.27 7.06
CA HIS A 195 45.16 17.73 6.93
C HIS A 195 45.17 19.23 7.23
N GLY A 196 45.75 19.67 8.32
CA GLY A 196 46.00 21.08 8.67
C GLY A 196 44.84 22.07 8.45
N ALA A 197 45.01 23.29 8.91
CA ALA A 197 43.96 24.32 8.73
C ALA A 197 43.87 24.76 7.24
N GLY A 198 42.63 24.64 6.70
CA GLY A 198 42.31 25.13 5.34
C GLY A 198 42.34 24.09 4.22
N THR A 199 42.73 22.84 4.49
CA THR A 199 42.71 21.73 3.50
C THR A 199 41.40 20.97 3.57
N LYS A 200 40.87 20.56 2.40
CA LYS A 200 39.66 19.71 2.36
C LYS A 200 39.99 18.32 2.92
N PRO A 201 39.09 17.71 3.72
CA PRO A 201 39.31 16.36 4.22
C PRO A 201 39.35 15.33 3.08
N THR A 202 40.21 14.33 3.20
CA THR A 202 40.29 13.22 2.27
C THR A 202 39.46 12.05 2.80
N TYR A 203 38.58 11.49 1.95
CA TYR A 203 37.73 10.37 2.29
C TYR A 203 38.27 9.09 1.66
N TYR A 204 38.45 8.08 2.48
CA TYR A 204 38.80 6.72 2.04
C TYR A 204 37.60 5.81 2.30
N ASP A 205 37.05 5.26 1.24
CA ASP A 205 35.95 4.30 1.31
C ASP A 205 36.53 2.89 1.35
N ASP A 206 36.05 2.07 2.30
CA ASP A 206 36.46 0.66 2.44
C ASP A 206 37.92 0.42 2.79
N ILE A 207 38.33 0.89 3.96
CA ILE A 207 39.72 0.76 4.44
C ILE A 207 40.07 -0.64 5.00
N ASP A 208 39.09 -1.47 5.29
CA ASP A 208 39.24 -2.82 5.82
C ASP A 208 38.34 -3.81 5.06
N PRO A 209 38.63 -4.14 3.77
CA PRO A 209 37.73 -4.99 2.97
C PRO A 209 37.46 -6.37 3.59
N GLY A 210 38.44 -6.93 4.32
CA GLY A 210 38.27 -8.21 5.01
C GLY A 210 37.29 -8.19 6.21
N LYS A 211 36.90 -7.00 6.67
CA LYS A 211 35.94 -6.81 7.75
C LYS A 211 34.55 -6.43 7.25
N ASN A 212 34.37 -6.34 5.95
CA ASN A 212 33.09 -6.04 5.34
C ASN A 212 32.10 -7.16 5.61
N GLN A 213 30.89 -6.77 6.00
CA GLN A 213 29.80 -7.71 6.24
C GLN A 213 28.62 -7.37 5.34
N LYS A 214 28.09 -8.39 4.68
CA LYS A 214 26.85 -8.31 3.92
C LYS A 214 25.90 -9.39 4.40
N ASN A 215 24.83 -8.96 5.05
CA ASN A 215 23.76 -9.84 5.50
C ASN A 215 22.53 -9.57 4.64
N THR A 216 21.99 -10.61 4.04
CA THR A 216 20.75 -10.55 3.25
C THR A 216 19.69 -11.38 3.94
N TYR A 217 18.51 -10.80 4.10
CA TYR A 217 17.37 -11.44 4.72
C TYR A 217 16.15 -11.28 3.82
N ARG A 218 15.42 -12.38 3.62
CA ARG A 218 14.19 -12.40 2.86
C ARG A 218 13.07 -12.99 3.67
N GLN A 219 11.95 -12.30 3.76
CA GLN A 219 10.77 -12.76 4.47
C GLN A 219 9.51 -12.48 3.65
N ASN A 220 8.64 -13.48 3.55
CA ASN A 220 7.30 -13.33 3.01
C ASN A 220 6.30 -13.46 4.15
N ARG A 221 5.42 -12.50 4.28
CA ARG A 221 4.34 -12.51 5.28
C ARG A 221 2.99 -12.30 4.62
N SER A 222 1.98 -12.91 5.21
CA SER A 222 0.60 -12.60 4.88
C SER A 222 -0.16 -12.22 6.14
N SER A 223 -0.99 -11.21 6.04
CA SER A 223 -1.85 -10.84 7.16
C SER A 223 -3.27 -10.57 6.67
N ARG A 224 -4.20 -10.80 7.57
CA ARG A 224 -5.62 -10.59 7.36
C ARG A 224 -6.12 -9.62 8.41
N ARG A 225 -6.91 -8.63 8.01
CA ARG A 225 -7.40 -7.59 8.91
C ARG A 225 -8.83 -7.20 8.59
N LEU A 226 -9.57 -6.91 9.65
CA LEU A 226 -10.82 -6.18 9.55
C LEU A 226 -10.50 -4.69 9.54
N GLY A 227 -11.14 -3.96 8.65
CA GLY A 227 -11.07 -2.52 8.55
C GLY A 227 -12.44 -1.90 8.53
N PHE A 228 -12.49 -0.63 8.86
CA PHE A 228 -13.72 0.16 8.90
C PHE A 228 -13.57 1.37 7.98
N GLY A 229 -14.65 1.71 7.28
CA GLY A 229 -14.64 2.82 6.36
C GLY A 229 -15.93 3.61 6.40
N ALA A 230 -15.82 4.85 5.94
CA ALA A 230 -16.95 5.71 5.64
C ALA A 230 -16.92 6.07 4.16
N MET A 231 -18.07 6.31 3.58
CA MET A 231 -18.21 6.69 2.19
C MET A 231 -19.26 7.77 2.03
N ALA A 232 -19.07 8.60 1.01
CA ALA A 232 -20.04 9.59 0.56
C ALA A 232 -19.93 9.73 -0.95
N GLY A 233 -21.03 10.11 -1.59
CA GLY A 233 -21.03 10.27 -3.03
C GLY A 233 -22.37 10.73 -3.57
N VAL A 234 -22.51 10.59 -4.87
CA VAL A 234 -23.71 10.95 -5.60
C VAL A 234 -24.01 9.92 -6.69
N GLY A 235 -25.26 9.47 -6.72
CA GLY A 235 -25.80 8.69 -7.84
C GLY A 235 -26.64 9.60 -8.73
N ILE A 236 -26.49 9.44 -10.03
CA ILE A 236 -27.28 10.14 -11.06
C ILE A 236 -28.02 9.10 -11.89
N ASP A 237 -29.35 9.08 -11.80
CA ASP A 237 -30.15 8.17 -12.62
C ASP A 237 -30.19 8.68 -14.07
N VAL A 238 -29.63 7.89 -14.99
CA VAL A 238 -29.51 8.22 -16.41
C VAL A 238 -30.54 7.47 -17.25
N ALA A 239 -31.04 6.33 -16.77
CA ALA A 239 -32.09 5.55 -17.40
C ALA A 239 -32.82 4.72 -16.33
N PRO A 240 -34.00 4.15 -16.60
CA PRO A 240 -34.68 3.24 -15.70
C PRO A 240 -33.73 2.11 -15.24
N GLY A 241 -33.53 1.99 -13.93
CA GLY A 241 -32.63 1.02 -13.33
C GLY A 241 -31.13 1.31 -13.47
N LEU A 242 -30.71 2.34 -14.24
CA LEU A 242 -29.30 2.64 -14.50
C LEU A 242 -28.88 3.94 -13.83
N THR A 243 -27.94 3.86 -12.90
CA THR A 243 -27.38 4.98 -12.14
C THR A 243 -25.87 5.10 -12.39
N LEU A 244 -25.40 6.29 -12.75
CA LEU A 244 -23.98 6.64 -12.66
C LEU A 244 -23.64 7.05 -11.24
N ASP A 245 -22.56 6.53 -10.70
CA ASP A 245 -22.16 6.70 -9.32
C ASP A 245 -20.79 7.34 -9.24
N ALA A 246 -20.67 8.45 -8.51
CA ALA A 246 -19.39 9.09 -8.19
C ALA A 246 -19.25 9.16 -6.67
N GLY A 247 -18.19 8.56 -6.15
CA GLY A 247 -18.05 8.39 -4.71
C GLY A 247 -16.64 8.61 -4.20
N TYR A 248 -16.58 8.92 -2.92
CA TYR A 248 -15.37 8.96 -2.13
C TYR A 248 -15.50 8.00 -0.95
N ARG A 249 -14.43 7.25 -0.69
CA ARG A 249 -14.37 6.31 0.42
C ARG A 249 -13.08 6.52 1.20
N TYR A 250 -13.21 6.63 2.52
CA TYR A 250 -12.11 6.51 3.46
C TYR A 250 -12.17 5.15 4.14
N HIS A 251 -11.06 4.44 4.19
CA HIS A 251 -11.00 3.14 4.86
C HIS A 251 -9.77 3.04 5.74
N TYR A 252 -9.96 2.63 6.98
CA TYR A 252 -8.92 2.37 7.97
C TYR A 252 -8.79 0.87 8.20
N TRP A 253 -7.64 0.32 7.83
CA TRP A 253 -7.34 -1.11 7.91
C TRP A 253 -6.68 -1.54 9.22
N GLY A 254 -6.48 -0.60 10.17
CA GLY A 254 -5.82 -0.87 11.44
C GLY A 254 -4.29 -0.87 11.33
N ARG A 255 -3.66 -1.52 12.32
CA ARG A 255 -2.21 -1.71 12.35
C ARG A 255 -1.84 -3.08 11.79
N LEU A 256 -0.97 -3.08 10.79
CA LEU A 256 -0.28 -4.25 10.29
C LEU A 256 1.14 -4.21 10.88
N GLU A 257 1.42 -5.01 11.91
CA GLU A 257 2.64 -4.90 12.70
C GLU A 257 2.83 -3.46 13.25
N ASN A 258 3.91 -2.77 12.92
CA ASN A 258 4.15 -1.37 13.31
C ASN A 258 3.70 -0.36 12.23
N THR A 259 2.77 -0.74 11.35
CA THR A 259 2.37 0.07 10.20
C THR A 259 0.87 0.34 10.25
N ARG A 260 0.48 1.61 10.25
CA ARG A 260 -0.92 2.03 10.09
C ARG A 260 -1.22 2.16 8.60
N PHE A 261 -2.29 1.53 8.17
CA PHE A 261 -2.72 1.55 6.78
C PHE A 261 -4.08 2.23 6.63
N LYS A 262 -4.14 3.23 5.77
CA LYS A 262 -5.34 3.99 5.43
C LYS A 262 -5.43 4.14 3.93
N THR A 263 -6.64 4.04 3.39
CA THR A 263 -6.91 4.29 1.98
C THR A 263 -7.95 5.40 1.82
N HIS A 264 -7.72 6.24 0.84
CA HIS A 264 -8.64 7.25 0.36
C HIS A 264 -8.93 6.91 -1.10
N GLU A 265 -10.17 6.69 -1.45
CA GLU A 265 -10.56 6.21 -2.77
C GLU A 265 -11.58 7.17 -3.37
N ALA A 266 -11.30 7.69 -4.57
CA ALA A 266 -12.30 8.30 -5.43
C ALA A 266 -12.74 7.27 -6.46
N SER A 267 -14.02 7.10 -6.68
CA SER A 267 -14.55 6.09 -7.59
C SER A 267 -15.60 6.66 -8.53
N LEU A 268 -15.59 6.13 -9.75
CA LEU A 268 -16.66 6.30 -10.72
C LEU A 268 -17.17 4.91 -11.08
N GLY A 269 -18.48 4.77 -11.15
CA GLY A 269 -19.09 3.48 -11.39
C GLY A 269 -20.45 3.56 -12.05
N VAL A 270 -20.94 2.38 -12.39
CA VAL A 270 -22.26 2.17 -12.94
C VAL A 270 -22.98 1.15 -12.08
N ARG A 271 -24.18 1.50 -11.68
CA ARG A 271 -25.07 0.64 -10.90
C ARG A 271 -26.31 0.33 -11.73
N TYR A 272 -26.62 -0.94 -11.84
CA TYR A 272 -27.83 -1.42 -12.50
C TYR A 272 -28.73 -2.13 -11.48
N ARG A 273 -29.96 -1.67 -11.36
CA ARG A 273 -31.00 -2.24 -10.51
C ARG A 273 -32.00 -3.01 -11.36
N PHE A 274 -32.34 -4.19 -10.93
CA PHE A 274 -33.28 -5.10 -11.57
C PHE A 274 -34.73 -4.83 -11.13
#